data_e3fcbc1c6a1a1d148cae7519c77a6ab8
#
_entry.id   e3fcbc1c6a1a1d148cae7519c77a6ab8
#
_cell.length_a   1.000
_cell.length_b   1.000
_cell.length_c   1.000
_cell.angle_alpha   90.00
_cell.angle_beta   90.00
_cell.angle_gamma   90.00
#
_symmetry.space_group_name_H-M   'P 1'
#
loop_
_entity.id
_entity.type
_entity.pdbx_description
1 polymer ?
#
loop_
_entity_poly.entity_id
_entity_poly.type
_entity_poly.pdbx_seq_one_letter_code
_entity_poly.pdbx_strand_id
1 'polypeptide(L)'
;MPTETLTTARRGTLLQIIPVMLCFFAMGFVDLVGTGSNYVQKDLALTDSQANLFPSLVFFWFLIFSVPTGMLMNKIGRKKTVLISLIVTTISLLIPCFGNSYNTMLIAFSLLGIGNAIMQTSLNPLVSNLISGDKLASTLTFGQFVKAIASFLAPIIATWGATTMIDTFEMGWRLLFVVYAVVSFLSIAVLGATPIEEEQPDKASGIGECLKLLGRPFVFLCFIGIMCHVGIDVGTNTTAPKIIMERLALPLEEAAYATTIYFIFRTAGCFLGAFLLRTMSEKIFFGISVVFMLAAMAGLFVFDSLFLIYACLALIGLGNSNIFPVIFAQALTHSPKEKNEVSGLMIMGLFGGTIFPLCMGYAADAVGQWGAVAVMTAGVMYLLFYTFRIKRITK
;
A
#
# COMPACT_ATOMS: atom_id res chain seq x y z
N MET A 1 43.44 -16.35 6.99
CA MET A 1 42.74 -15.75 5.81
C MET A 1 41.26 -16.09 5.65
N PRO A 2 40.45 -16.38 6.70
CA PRO A 2 38.97 -16.51 6.52
C PRO A 2 38.16 -15.27 6.95
N THR A 3 38.76 -14.33 7.66
CA THR A 3 38.04 -13.18 8.24
C THR A 3 37.85 -12.00 7.27
N GLU A 4 38.77 -11.79 6.32
CA GLU A 4 38.65 -10.70 5.34
C GLU A 4 37.64 -10.97 4.24
N THR A 5 37.50 -12.22 3.81
CA THR A 5 36.51 -12.61 2.79
C THR A 5 35.06 -12.53 3.32
N LEU A 6 34.83 -12.81 4.61
CA LEU A 6 33.52 -12.66 5.25
C LEU A 6 33.12 -11.20 5.47
N THR A 7 34.09 -10.32 5.71
CA THR A 7 33.83 -8.87 5.87
C THR A 7 33.54 -8.17 4.54
N THR A 8 34.19 -8.56 3.46
CA THR A 8 33.95 -8.02 2.11
C THR A 8 32.60 -8.47 1.53
N ALA A 9 32.26 -9.76 1.69
CA ALA A 9 30.95 -10.27 1.28
C ALA A 9 29.78 -9.59 2.07
N ARG A 10 29.96 -9.36 3.37
CA ARG A 10 28.98 -8.68 4.22
C ARG A 10 28.82 -7.19 3.87
N ARG A 11 29.91 -6.51 3.47
CA ARG A 11 29.88 -5.12 3.00
C ARG A 11 29.21 -5.01 1.62
N GLY A 12 29.47 -5.95 0.70
CA GLY A 12 28.84 -5.99 -0.61
C GLY A 12 27.32 -6.11 -0.50
N THR A 13 26.81 -6.99 0.35
CA THR A 13 25.38 -7.20 0.55
C THR A 13 24.69 -5.97 1.19
N LEU A 14 25.34 -5.29 2.15
CA LEU A 14 24.81 -4.07 2.76
C LEU A 14 24.72 -2.90 1.76
N LEU A 15 25.72 -2.74 0.90
CA LEU A 15 25.72 -1.70 -0.15
C LEU A 15 24.60 -1.93 -1.19
N GLN A 16 24.17 -3.17 -1.40
CA GLN A 16 23.06 -3.50 -2.31
C GLN A 16 21.68 -3.36 -1.64
N ILE A 17 21.58 -3.58 -0.32
CA ILE A 17 20.31 -3.50 0.41
C ILE A 17 19.83 -2.06 0.56
N ILE A 18 20.70 -1.08 0.82
CA ILE A 18 20.32 0.31 1.01
C ILE A 18 19.54 0.87 -0.19
N PRO A 19 19.99 0.73 -1.45
CA PRO A 19 19.22 1.12 -2.63
C PRO A 19 17.85 0.45 -2.73
N VAL A 20 17.79 -0.82 -2.36
CA VAL A 20 16.53 -1.59 -2.38
C VAL A 20 15.57 -1.08 -1.29
N MET A 21 16.07 -0.73 -0.09
CA MET A 21 15.25 -0.10 0.96
C MET A 21 14.73 1.27 0.53
N LEU A 22 15.53 2.05 -0.20
CA LEU A 22 15.07 3.32 -0.77
C LEU A 22 13.94 3.10 -1.79
N CYS A 23 13.98 1.99 -2.57
CA CYS A 23 12.87 1.61 -3.43
C CYS A 23 11.62 1.20 -2.64
N PHE A 24 11.75 0.56 -1.46
CA PHE A 24 10.61 0.33 -0.56
C PHE A 24 10.01 1.63 -0.04
N PHE A 25 10.83 2.62 0.26
CA PHE A 25 10.32 3.95 0.60
C PHE A 25 9.52 4.54 -0.56
N ALA A 26 10.06 4.51 -1.79
CA ALA A 26 9.36 4.96 -2.99
C ALA A 26 8.08 4.15 -3.27
N MET A 27 8.05 2.86 -2.94
CA MET A 27 6.84 2.02 -3.03
C MET A 27 5.70 2.55 -2.14
N GLY A 28 6.02 3.25 -1.05
CA GLY A 28 5.04 3.88 -0.16
C GLY A 28 4.35 5.11 -0.76
N PHE A 29 4.86 5.65 -1.87
CA PHE A 29 4.26 6.84 -2.51
C PHE A 29 2.84 6.61 -3.02
N VAL A 30 2.45 5.37 -3.28
CA VAL A 30 1.07 5.05 -3.66
C VAL A 30 0.06 5.50 -2.61
N ASP A 31 0.44 5.48 -1.34
CA ASP A 31 -0.45 5.83 -0.24
C ASP A 31 -0.70 7.35 -0.14
N LEU A 32 0.11 8.19 -0.86
CA LEU A 32 -0.17 9.62 -1.00
C LEU A 32 -1.51 9.91 -1.69
N VAL A 33 -2.04 8.93 -2.44
CA VAL A 33 -3.28 9.10 -3.21
C VAL A 33 -4.46 9.53 -2.32
N GLY A 34 -4.56 9.00 -1.10
CA GLY A 34 -5.62 9.39 -0.16
C GLY A 34 -5.50 10.87 0.23
N THR A 35 -4.32 11.29 0.67
CA THR A 35 -4.04 12.69 0.99
C THR A 35 -4.23 13.58 -0.24
N GLY A 36 -3.61 13.21 -1.36
CA GLY A 36 -3.68 14.00 -2.60
C GLY A 36 -5.10 14.16 -3.13
N SER A 37 -5.93 13.11 -3.10
CA SER A 37 -7.32 13.17 -3.56
C SER A 37 -8.17 14.13 -2.74
N ASN A 38 -7.95 14.23 -1.42
CA ASN A 38 -8.67 15.16 -0.56
C ASN A 38 -8.33 16.62 -0.87
N TYR A 39 -7.06 16.93 -1.12
CA TYR A 39 -6.66 18.28 -1.54
C TYR A 39 -7.15 18.62 -2.94
N VAL A 40 -7.07 17.69 -3.90
CA VAL A 40 -7.63 17.89 -5.26
C VAL A 40 -9.13 18.08 -5.19
N GLN A 41 -9.85 17.35 -4.34
CA GLN A 41 -11.29 17.51 -4.13
C GLN A 41 -11.61 18.92 -3.66
N LYS A 42 -10.85 19.45 -2.69
CA LYS A 42 -11.02 20.83 -2.18
C LYS A 42 -10.72 21.85 -3.28
N ASP A 43 -9.59 21.73 -3.99
CA ASP A 43 -9.16 22.69 -4.99
C ASP A 43 -10.10 22.78 -6.19
N LEU A 44 -10.69 21.66 -6.62
CA LEU A 44 -11.56 21.57 -7.81
C LEU A 44 -13.06 21.45 -7.46
N ALA A 45 -13.43 21.56 -6.17
CA ALA A 45 -14.80 21.44 -5.67
C ALA A 45 -15.52 20.16 -6.19
N LEU A 46 -14.84 19.00 -6.11
CA LEU A 46 -15.34 17.73 -6.62
C LEU A 46 -16.31 17.06 -5.64
N THR A 47 -17.23 16.24 -6.17
CA THR A 47 -18.02 15.31 -5.35
C THR A 47 -17.14 14.19 -4.76
N ASP A 48 -17.66 13.48 -3.76
CA ASP A 48 -16.94 12.33 -3.17
C ASP A 48 -16.72 11.20 -4.18
N SER A 49 -17.68 10.96 -5.07
CA SER A 49 -17.52 10.00 -6.18
C SER A 49 -16.38 10.37 -7.12
N GLN A 50 -16.30 11.66 -7.49
CA GLN A 50 -15.23 12.16 -8.38
C GLN A 50 -13.87 12.08 -7.71
N ALA A 51 -13.75 12.45 -6.43
CA ALA A 51 -12.51 12.40 -5.69
C ALA A 51 -12.02 10.95 -5.47
N ASN A 52 -12.93 10.04 -5.15
CA ASN A 52 -12.59 8.62 -4.96
C ASN A 52 -12.22 7.89 -6.26
N LEU A 53 -12.45 8.51 -7.44
CA LEU A 53 -11.95 7.96 -8.70
C LEU A 53 -10.41 7.96 -8.76
N PHE A 54 -9.73 8.90 -8.11
CA PHE A 54 -8.26 8.94 -8.09
C PHE A 54 -7.65 7.70 -7.43
N PRO A 55 -7.96 7.35 -6.17
CA PRO A 55 -7.46 6.11 -5.58
C PRO A 55 -7.95 4.87 -6.34
N SER A 56 -9.17 4.89 -6.86
CA SER A 56 -9.71 3.79 -7.65
C SER A 56 -8.87 3.52 -8.90
N LEU A 57 -8.48 4.57 -9.64
CA LEU A 57 -7.61 4.42 -10.80
C LEU A 57 -6.21 3.94 -10.44
N VAL A 58 -5.63 4.44 -9.35
CA VAL A 58 -4.31 3.98 -8.90
C VAL A 58 -4.32 2.46 -8.71
N PHE A 59 -5.31 1.92 -8.02
CA PHE A 59 -5.38 0.49 -7.72
C PHE A 59 -5.95 -0.36 -8.88
N PHE A 60 -6.69 0.25 -9.82
CA PHE A 60 -7.16 -0.42 -11.03
C PHE A 60 -6.00 -1.02 -11.84
N TRP A 61 -4.88 -0.30 -11.94
CA TRP A 61 -3.74 -0.73 -12.72
C TRP A 61 -3.03 -1.96 -12.15
N PHE A 62 -3.24 -2.29 -10.86
CA PHE A 62 -2.75 -3.55 -10.30
C PHE A 62 -3.41 -4.76 -10.95
N LEU A 63 -4.70 -4.66 -11.30
CA LEU A 63 -5.40 -5.71 -12.03
C LEU A 63 -4.74 -6.00 -13.39
N ILE A 64 -4.31 -4.95 -14.09
CA ILE A 64 -3.81 -5.05 -15.47
C ILE A 64 -2.32 -5.37 -15.50
N PHE A 65 -1.50 -4.66 -14.68
CA PHE A 65 -0.04 -4.70 -14.80
C PHE A 65 0.66 -5.75 -13.97
N SER A 66 0.04 -6.36 -12.94
CA SER A 66 0.74 -7.32 -12.07
C SER A 66 1.24 -8.56 -12.83
N VAL A 67 0.39 -9.18 -13.65
CA VAL A 67 0.80 -10.37 -14.43
C VAL A 67 1.75 -10.01 -15.57
N PRO A 68 1.48 -8.99 -16.43
CA PRO A 68 2.45 -8.54 -17.45
C PRO A 68 3.81 -8.15 -16.90
N THR A 69 3.88 -7.59 -15.69
CA THR A 69 5.16 -7.26 -15.05
C THR A 69 5.97 -8.52 -14.72
N GLY A 70 5.32 -9.60 -14.29
CA GLY A 70 5.98 -10.91 -14.13
C GLY A 70 6.66 -11.37 -15.41
N MET A 71 5.95 -11.26 -16.54
CA MET A 71 6.51 -11.59 -17.86
C MET A 71 7.64 -10.63 -18.27
N LEU A 72 7.52 -9.35 -17.94
CA LEU A 72 8.56 -8.34 -18.22
C LEU A 72 9.85 -8.65 -17.46
N MET A 73 9.74 -9.02 -16.17
CA MET A 73 10.89 -9.42 -15.35
C MET A 73 11.68 -10.60 -15.98
N ASN A 74 10.98 -11.55 -16.59
CA ASN A 74 11.62 -12.68 -17.28
C ASN A 74 12.38 -12.26 -18.54
N LYS A 75 12.01 -11.15 -19.17
CA LYS A 75 12.67 -10.64 -20.39
C LYS A 75 13.84 -9.71 -20.11
N ILE A 76 13.68 -8.78 -19.18
CA ILE A 76 14.65 -7.69 -18.96
C ILE A 76 15.34 -7.73 -17.59
N GLY A 77 14.91 -8.63 -16.69
CA GLY A 77 15.38 -8.73 -15.32
C GLY A 77 14.59 -7.89 -14.32
N ARG A 78 14.73 -8.21 -13.04
CA ARG A 78 13.98 -7.59 -11.93
C ARG A 78 14.44 -6.16 -11.67
N LYS A 79 15.78 -5.92 -11.63
CA LYS A 79 16.36 -4.58 -11.42
C LYS A 79 15.90 -3.58 -12.47
N LYS A 80 15.97 -3.94 -13.75
CA LYS A 80 15.53 -3.06 -14.83
C LYS A 80 14.03 -2.77 -14.75
N THR A 81 13.24 -3.77 -14.36
CA THR A 81 11.80 -3.61 -14.16
C THR A 81 11.50 -2.63 -13.01
N VAL A 82 12.23 -2.71 -11.89
CA VAL A 82 12.13 -1.73 -10.78
C VAL A 82 12.55 -0.33 -11.24
N LEU A 83 13.61 -0.19 -12.05
CA LEU A 83 14.03 1.12 -12.59
C LEU A 83 12.95 1.73 -13.50
N ILE A 84 12.32 0.93 -14.36
CA ILE A 84 11.19 1.39 -15.19
C ILE A 84 10.04 1.88 -14.29
N SER A 85 9.71 1.14 -13.24
CA SER A 85 8.64 1.56 -12.32
C SER A 85 8.95 2.89 -11.64
N LEU A 86 10.18 3.11 -11.20
CA LEU A 86 10.62 4.38 -10.61
C LEU A 86 10.54 5.54 -11.61
N ILE A 87 10.92 5.32 -12.87
CA ILE A 87 10.82 6.33 -13.93
C ILE A 87 9.34 6.72 -14.14
N VAL A 88 8.46 5.74 -14.29
CA VAL A 88 7.01 5.99 -14.44
C VAL A 88 6.45 6.72 -13.22
N THR A 89 6.83 6.32 -12.01
CA THR A 89 6.44 6.99 -10.77
C THR A 89 6.95 8.43 -10.71
N THR A 90 8.21 8.68 -11.08
CA THR A 90 8.76 10.05 -11.12
C THR A 90 7.99 10.94 -12.08
N ILE A 91 7.68 10.46 -13.28
CA ILE A 91 6.87 11.20 -14.26
C ILE A 91 5.48 11.51 -13.68
N SER A 92 4.83 10.53 -13.05
CA SER A 92 3.51 10.70 -12.43
C SER A 92 3.51 11.80 -11.36
N LEU A 93 4.55 11.87 -10.53
CA LEU A 93 4.69 12.85 -9.46
C LEU A 93 4.98 14.25 -9.95
N LEU A 94 5.57 14.40 -11.15
CA LEU A 94 5.85 15.71 -11.74
C LEU A 94 4.63 16.34 -12.41
N ILE A 95 3.69 15.54 -12.94
CA ILE A 95 2.51 16.05 -13.67
C ILE A 95 1.68 17.04 -12.84
N PRO A 96 1.35 16.81 -11.55
CA PRO A 96 0.58 17.75 -10.73
C PRO A 96 1.28 19.08 -10.47
N CYS A 97 2.58 19.16 -10.71
CA CYS A 97 3.35 20.41 -10.57
C CYS A 97 3.12 21.36 -11.75
N PHE A 98 2.71 20.86 -12.93
CA PHE A 98 2.55 21.63 -14.16
C PHE A 98 1.10 21.83 -14.57
N GLY A 99 0.13 21.16 -13.94
CA GLY A 99 -1.27 21.30 -14.31
C GLY A 99 -2.22 21.03 -13.14
N ASN A 100 -3.36 21.75 -13.15
CA ASN A 100 -4.37 21.71 -12.08
C ASN A 100 -5.76 21.39 -12.63
N SER A 101 -5.87 20.56 -13.65
CA SER A 101 -7.17 20.10 -14.13
C SER A 101 -7.50 18.71 -13.63
N TYR A 102 -8.79 18.37 -13.57
CA TYR A 102 -9.26 17.05 -13.22
C TYR A 102 -8.61 15.95 -14.08
N ASN A 103 -8.55 16.16 -15.40
CA ASN A 103 -7.93 15.19 -16.32
C ASN A 103 -6.42 15.06 -16.08
N THR A 104 -5.73 16.15 -15.76
CA THR A 104 -4.29 16.12 -15.42
C THR A 104 -4.06 15.25 -14.18
N MET A 105 -4.88 15.42 -13.17
CA MET A 105 -4.80 14.61 -11.94
C MET A 105 -5.15 13.14 -12.19
N LEU A 106 -6.15 12.83 -13.04
CA LEU A 106 -6.45 11.46 -13.43
C LEU A 106 -5.27 10.78 -14.13
N ILE A 107 -4.57 11.47 -15.03
CA ILE A 107 -3.38 10.96 -15.71
C ILE A 107 -2.26 10.73 -14.69
N ALA A 108 -2.01 11.70 -13.81
CA ALA A 108 -0.97 11.59 -12.79
C ALA A 108 -1.20 10.38 -11.88
N PHE A 109 -2.39 10.24 -11.29
CA PHE A 109 -2.72 9.12 -10.41
C PHE A 109 -2.78 7.78 -11.15
N SER A 110 -3.20 7.75 -12.42
CA SER A 110 -3.12 6.53 -13.25
C SER A 110 -1.67 6.08 -13.44
N LEU A 111 -0.77 6.99 -13.81
CA LEU A 111 0.65 6.67 -13.95
C LEU A 111 1.30 6.26 -12.62
N LEU A 112 0.89 6.89 -11.49
CA LEU A 112 1.32 6.47 -10.17
C LEU A 112 0.94 5.03 -9.89
N GLY A 113 -0.30 4.64 -10.23
CA GLY A 113 -0.80 3.28 -10.10
C GLY A 113 -0.03 2.29 -10.97
N ILE A 114 0.23 2.61 -12.23
CA ILE A 114 1.02 1.79 -13.16
C ILE A 114 2.44 1.59 -12.59
N GLY A 115 3.12 2.68 -12.24
CA GLY A 115 4.46 2.63 -11.65
C GLY A 115 4.50 1.77 -10.40
N ASN A 116 3.53 1.92 -9.51
CA ASN A 116 3.49 1.18 -8.26
C ASN A 116 3.11 -0.31 -8.45
N ALA A 117 2.22 -0.65 -9.39
CA ALA A 117 1.92 -2.04 -9.73
C ALA A 117 3.16 -2.78 -10.24
N ILE A 118 3.95 -2.12 -11.12
CA ILE A 118 5.23 -2.66 -11.60
C ILE A 118 6.22 -2.78 -10.42
N MET A 119 6.31 -1.78 -9.56
CA MET A 119 7.21 -1.76 -8.40
C MET A 119 6.92 -2.91 -7.44
N GLN A 120 5.69 -3.04 -6.97
CA GLN A 120 5.31 -4.06 -5.98
C GLN A 120 5.51 -5.48 -6.51
N THR A 121 5.26 -5.70 -7.79
CA THR A 121 5.45 -7.01 -8.42
C THR A 121 6.93 -7.36 -8.57
N SER A 122 7.82 -6.39 -8.80
CA SER A 122 9.23 -6.64 -9.12
C SER A 122 10.20 -6.49 -7.95
N LEU A 123 9.90 -5.62 -6.98
CA LEU A 123 10.82 -5.30 -5.88
C LEU A 123 10.98 -6.46 -4.89
N ASN A 124 9.88 -7.14 -4.51
CA ASN A 124 9.95 -8.27 -3.59
C ASN A 124 10.78 -9.44 -4.14
N PRO A 125 10.62 -9.86 -5.41
CA PRO A 125 11.52 -10.84 -6.02
C PRO A 125 12.96 -10.34 -6.16
N LEU A 126 13.20 -9.03 -6.34
CA LEU A 126 14.56 -8.48 -6.37
C LEU A 126 15.28 -8.68 -5.04
N VAL A 127 14.58 -8.49 -3.90
CA VAL A 127 15.13 -8.77 -2.56
C VAL A 127 15.52 -10.24 -2.43
N SER A 128 14.73 -11.15 -2.96
CA SER A 128 15.02 -12.59 -2.87
C SER A 128 16.27 -13.03 -3.63
N ASN A 129 16.75 -12.23 -4.59
CA ASN A 129 18.04 -12.46 -5.27
C ASN A 129 19.24 -12.03 -4.40
N LEU A 130 19.04 -11.09 -3.50
CA LEU A 130 20.10 -10.55 -2.64
C LEU A 130 20.21 -11.30 -1.32
N ILE A 131 19.09 -11.83 -0.83
CA ILE A 131 18.98 -12.46 0.48
C ILE A 131 18.15 -13.73 0.37
N SER A 132 18.70 -14.82 0.90
CA SER A 132 18.06 -16.13 0.92
C SER A 132 17.83 -16.63 2.36
N GLY A 133 17.00 -17.66 2.50
CA GLY A 133 16.74 -18.34 3.76
C GLY A 133 15.99 -17.49 4.79
N ASP A 134 16.27 -17.73 6.06
CA ASP A 134 15.56 -17.13 7.21
C ASP A 134 15.63 -15.59 7.26
N LYS A 135 16.60 -14.98 6.57
CA LYS A 135 16.76 -13.53 6.54
C LYS A 135 15.85 -12.84 5.53
N LEU A 136 15.33 -13.55 4.54
CA LEU A 136 14.47 -12.98 3.51
C LEU A 136 13.19 -12.39 4.11
N ALA A 137 12.48 -13.16 4.93
CA ALA A 137 11.25 -12.71 5.56
C ALA A 137 11.46 -11.44 6.42
N SER A 138 12.53 -11.41 7.23
CA SER A 138 12.84 -10.25 8.06
C SER A 138 13.21 -9.01 7.22
N THR A 139 13.92 -9.20 6.09
CA THR A 139 14.29 -8.09 5.19
C THR A 139 13.08 -7.54 4.45
N LEU A 140 12.17 -8.40 3.99
CA LEU A 140 10.92 -7.96 3.37
C LEU A 140 10.04 -7.22 4.38
N THR A 141 9.93 -7.72 5.62
CA THR A 141 9.20 -7.04 6.70
C THR A 141 9.80 -5.67 7.02
N PHE A 142 11.13 -5.57 7.06
CA PHE A 142 11.82 -4.28 7.22
C PHE A 142 11.54 -3.35 6.02
N GLY A 143 11.51 -3.87 4.80
CA GLY A 143 11.10 -3.10 3.62
C GLY A 143 9.67 -2.55 3.74
N GLN A 144 8.72 -3.34 4.23
CA GLN A 144 7.35 -2.86 4.48
C GLN A 144 7.30 -1.80 5.58
N PHE A 145 8.15 -1.90 6.60
CA PHE A 145 8.29 -0.85 7.61
C PHE A 145 8.81 0.46 6.98
N VAL A 146 9.83 0.38 6.13
CA VAL A 146 10.37 1.55 5.39
C VAL A 146 9.29 2.15 4.47
N LYS A 147 8.50 1.31 3.78
CA LYS A 147 7.33 1.75 3.01
C LYS A 147 6.34 2.53 3.87
N ALA A 148 6.00 2.02 5.04
CA ALA A 148 5.04 2.65 5.94
C ALA A 148 5.50 4.02 6.44
N ILE A 149 6.82 4.25 6.59
CA ILE A 149 7.36 5.57 6.93
C ILE A 149 7.01 6.60 5.84
N ALA A 150 7.15 6.25 4.56
CA ALA A 150 6.73 7.16 3.48
C ALA A 150 5.23 7.46 3.54
N SER A 151 4.41 6.45 3.85
CA SER A 151 2.95 6.60 3.90
C SER A 151 2.49 7.61 4.96
N PHE A 152 3.04 7.55 6.19
CA PHE A 152 2.63 8.49 7.24
C PHE A 152 3.24 9.90 7.05
N LEU A 153 4.35 10.05 6.32
CA LEU A 153 4.92 11.36 6.01
C LEU A 153 4.08 12.14 4.99
N ALA A 154 3.30 11.47 4.14
CA ALA A 154 2.52 12.11 3.09
C ALA A 154 1.58 13.21 3.60
N PRO A 155 0.68 12.96 4.58
CA PRO A 155 -0.21 14.01 5.09
C PRO A 155 0.55 15.12 5.82
N ILE A 156 1.66 14.81 6.48
CA ILE A 156 2.50 15.81 7.18
C ILE A 156 3.11 16.77 6.17
N ILE A 157 3.73 16.26 5.10
CA ILE A 157 4.36 17.08 4.06
C ILE A 157 3.31 17.91 3.33
N ALA A 158 2.16 17.32 2.99
CA ALA A 158 1.07 18.04 2.31
C ALA A 158 0.53 19.19 3.17
N THR A 159 0.26 18.92 4.46
CA THR A 159 -0.22 19.95 5.38
C THR A 159 0.83 21.04 5.60
N TRP A 160 2.09 20.67 5.78
CA TRP A 160 3.17 21.65 5.90
C TRP A 160 3.29 22.54 4.66
N GLY A 161 3.23 21.95 3.47
CA GLY A 161 3.21 22.71 2.20
C GLY A 161 2.01 23.62 2.10
N ALA A 162 0.81 23.15 2.48
CA ALA A 162 -0.42 23.95 2.44
C ALA A 162 -0.40 25.15 3.39
N THR A 163 0.24 25.02 4.56
CA THR A 163 0.21 26.05 5.62
C THR A 163 1.40 27.01 5.62
N THR A 164 2.59 26.55 5.15
CA THR A 164 3.83 27.31 5.36
C THR A 164 4.45 27.84 4.06
N MET A 165 4.21 27.19 2.92
CA MET A 165 4.88 27.46 1.66
C MET A 165 4.02 28.20 0.61
N ILE A 166 2.81 28.61 0.97
CA ILE A 166 1.88 29.26 0.04
C ILE A 166 2.52 30.50 -0.62
N ASP A 167 3.22 31.32 0.18
CA ASP A 167 3.76 32.61 -0.30
C ASP A 167 5.08 32.48 -1.10
N THR A 168 5.81 31.38 -0.97
CA THR A 168 7.17 31.27 -1.51
C THR A 168 7.25 30.54 -2.85
N PHE A 169 6.40 29.52 -3.09
CA PHE A 169 6.50 28.67 -4.29
C PHE A 169 5.17 28.48 -5.03
N GLU A 170 4.06 29.03 -4.56
CA GLU A 170 2.70 28.84 -5.11
C GLU A 170 2.28 27.34 -5.25
N MET A 171 3.06 26.43 -4.66
CA MET A 171 2.83 24.99 -4.78
C MET A 171 1.91 24.42 -3.71
N GLY A 172 1.82 25.07 -2.53
CA GLY A 172 0.97 24.62 -1.45
C GLY A 172 1.18 23.14 -1.12
N TRP A 173 0.11 22.38 -0.96
CA TRP A 173 0.13 20.96 -0.68
C TRP A 173 0.85 20.09 -1.73
N ARG A 174 1.02 20.60 -2.97
CA ARG A 174 1.74 19.92 -4.06
C ARG A 174 3.22 19.75 -3.77
N LEU A 175 3.76 20.41 -2.74
CA LEU A 175 5.10 20.14 -2.23
C LEU A 175 5.34 18.66 -1.96
N LEU A 176 4.30 17.91 -1.56
CA LEU A 176 4.33 16.46 -1.39
C LEU A 176 4.85 15.75 -2.66
N PHE A 177 4.34 16.12 -3.83
CA PHE A 177 4.75 15.51 -5.10
C PHE A 177 6.20 15.83 -5.44
N VAL A 178 6.64 17.07 -5.19
CA VAL A 178 8.03 17.49 -5.45
C VAL A 178 9.01 16.71 -4.56
N VAL A 179 8.74 16.61 -3.26
CA VAL A 179 9.59 15.87 -2.32
C VAL A 179 9.69 14.39 -2.76
N TYR A 180 8.57 13.78 -3.08
CA TYR A 180 8.56 12.37 -3.50
C TYR A 180 9.19 12.16 -4.88
N ALA A 181 9.07 13.12 -5.82
CA ALA A 181 9.77 13.07 -7.11
C ALA A 181 11.29 13.11 -6.93
N VAL A 182 11.80 13.96 -6.03
CA VAL A 182 13.23 14.02 -5.71
C VAL A 182 13.72 12.69 -5.13
N VAL A 183 12.98 12.11 -4.19
CA VAL A 183 13.36 10.81 -3.60
C VAL A 183 13.29 9.69 -4.64
N SER A 184 12.29 9.70 -5.53
CA SER A 184 12.19 8.74 -6.63
C SER A 184 13.36 8.85 -7.59
N PHE A 185 13.76 10.07 -7.95
CA PHE A 185 14.93 10.32 -8.79
C PHE A 185 16.23 9.84 -8.13
N LEU A 186 16.41 10.11 -6.83
CA LEU A 186 17.52 9.56 -6.05
C LEU A 186 17.53 8.03 -6.05
N SER A 187 16.35 7.40 -5.93
CA SER A 187 16.22 5.95 -5.98
C SER A 187 16.66 5.38 -7.33
N ILE A 188 16.31 6.06 -8.45
CA ILE A 188 16.76 5.68 -9.80
C ILE A 188 18.29 5.75 -9.90
N ALA A 189 18.89 6.86 -9.45
CA ALA A 189 20.33 7.06 -9.53
C ALA A 189 21.10 6.02 -8.71
N VAL A 190 20.69 5.81 -7.46
CA VAL A 190 21.37 4.92 -6.52
C VAL A 190 21.17 3.45 -6.93
N LEU A 191 19.95 3.01 -7.26
CA LEU A 191 19.70 1.65 -7.72
C LEU A 191 20.38 1.41 -9.08
N GLY A 192 20.35 2.38 -9.99
CA GLY A 192 20.99 2.29 -11.30
C GLY A 192 22.48 2.02 -11.19
N ALA A 193 23.16 2.75 -10.31
CA ALA A 193 24.61 2.61 -10.07
C ALA A 193 25.00 1.34 -9.29
N THR A 194 24.06 0.66 -8.63
CA THR A 194 24.33 -0.52 -7.79
C THR A 194 24.45 -1.78 -8.66
N PRO A 195 25.56 -2.50 -8.69
CA PRO A 195 25.67 -3.77 -9.41
C PRO A 195 24.84 -4.83 -8.68
N ILE A 196 23.84 -5.40 -9.35
CA ILE A 196 23.03 -6.52 -8.86
C ILE A 196 23.09 -7.60 -9.94
N GLU A 197 23.62 -8.76 -9.58
CA GLU A 197 23.59 -9.96 -10.42
C GLU A 197 22.19 -10.57 -10.31
N GLU A 198 21.58 -10.89 -11.43
CA GLU A 198 20.26 -11.48 -11.50
C GLU A 198 20.34 -12.89 -12.09
N GLU A 199 19.76 -13.86 -11.39
CA GLU A 199 19.49 -15.16 -11.95
C GLU A 199 18.39 -15.04 -13.02
N GLN A 200 18.59 -15.62 -14.19
CA GLN A 200 17.52 -15.68 -15.18
C GLN A 200 16.43 -16.62 -14.66
N PRO A 201 15.20 -16.13 -14.50
CA PRO A 201 14.12 -16.94 -13.94
C PRO A 201 13.71 -18.05 -14.92
N ASP A 202 13.28 -19.18 -14.35
CA ASP A 202 12.59 -20.25 -15.07
C ASP A 202 11.35 -19.73 -15.81
N LYS A 203 10.87 -20.48 -16.79
CA LYS A 203 9.74 -20.11 -17.66
C LYS A 203 8.55 -19.55 -16.86
N ALA A 204 8.13 -18.34 -17.17
CA ALA A 204 6.94 -17.75 -16.61
C ALA A 204 5.68 -18.47 -17.11
N SER A 205 4.77 -18.78 -16.19
CA SER A 205 3.45 -19.32 -16.50
C SER A 205 2.61 -18.29 -17.25
N GLY A 206 1.73 -18.74 -18.14
CA GLY A 206 0.85 -17.87 -18.90
C GLY A 206 -0.26 -17.24 -18.05
N ILE A 207 -0.79 -16.09 -18.48
CA ILE A 207 -1.89 -15.38 -17.79
C ILE A 207 -3.07 -16.33 -17.49
N GLY A 208 -3.44 -17.17 -18.45
CA GLY A 208 -4.57 -18.09 -18.30
C GLY A 208 -4.34 -19.16 -17.22
N GLU A 209 -3.10 -19.60 -16.98
CA GLU A 209 -2.77 -20.57 -15.94
C GLU A 209 -2.89 -19.93 -14.56
N CYS A 210 -2.43 -18.69 -14.39
CA CYS A 210 -2.60 -17.95 -13.16
C CYS A 210 -4.08 -17.78 -12.81
N LEU A 211 -4.90 -17.31 -13.75
CA LEU A 211 -6.33 -17.04 -13.51
C LEU A 211 -7.13 -18.30 -13.17
N LYS A 212 -6.77 -19.46 -13.72
CA LYS A 212 -7.42 -20.74 -13.38
C LYS A 212 -7.32 -21.08 -11.89
N LEU A 213 -6.30 -20.61 -11.17
CA LEU A 213 -6.12 -20.85 -9.75
C LEU A 213 -7.18 -20.15 -8.89
N LEU A 214 -7.80 -19.07 -9.38
CA LEU A 214 -8.96 -18.44 -8.72
C LEU A 214 -10.16 -19.38 -8.63
N GLY A 215 -10.25 -20.42 -9.46
CA GLY A 215 -11.24 -21.48 -9.32
C GLY A 215 -11.07 -22.35 -8.07
N ARG A 216 -9.92 -22.30 -7.39
CA ARG A 216 -9.70 -22.99 -6.11
C ARG A 216 -10.32 -22.18 -4.96
N PRO A 217 -11.29 -22.74 -4.19
CA PRO A 217 -12.03 -21.96 -3.18
C PRO A 217 -11.14 -21.23 -2.17
N PHE A 218 -10.07 -21.86 -1.71
CA PHE A 218 -9.20 -21.26 -0.70
C PHE A 218 -8.38 -20.09 -1.28
N VAL A 219 -7.86 -20.21 -2.51
CA VAL A 219 -7.13 -19.14 -3.20
C VAL A 219 -8.07 -17.95 -3.45
N PHE A 220 -9.31 -18.21 -3.85
CA PHE A 220 -10.34 -17.18 -4.03
C PHE A 220 -10.68 -16.47 -2.72
N LEU A 221 -10.82 -17.21 -1.60
CA LEU A 221 -11.04 -16.60 -0.29
C LEU A 221 -9.87 -15.69 0.11
N CYS A 222 -8.63 -16.11 -0.12
CA CYS A 222 -7.45 -15.28 0.14
C CYS A 222 -7.46 -14.03 -0.75
N PHE A 223 -7.78 -14.17 -2.04
CA PHE A 223 -7.87 -13.07 -2.98
C PHE A 223 -8.87 -11.99 -2.52
N ILE A 224 -10.11 -12.39 -2.18
CA ILE A 224 -11.12 -11.47 -1.64
C ILE A 224 -10.67 -10.88 -0.29
N GLY A 225 -10.00 -11.65 0.57
CA GLY A 225 -9.45 -11.15 1.84
C GLY A 225 -8.44 -10.02 1.63
N ILE A 226 -7.57 -10.15 0.63
CA ILE A 226 -6.63 -9.09 0.25
C ILE A 226 -7.36 -7.88 -0.33
N MET A 227 -8.38 -8.10 -1.17
CA MET A 227 -9.23 -7.01 -1.68
C MET A 227 -9.86 -6.20 -0.54
N CYS A 228 -10.43 -6.88 0.46
CA CYS A 228 -11.02 -6.23 1.63
C CYS A 228 -9.98 -5.47 2.45
N HIS A 229 -8.80 -6.08 2.71
CA HIS A 229 -7.71 -5.43 3.41
C HIS A 229 -7.30 -4.11 2.76
N VAL A 230 -7.03 -4.15 1.45
CA VAL A 230 -6.60 -2.94 0.72
C VAL A 230 -7.73 -1.93 0.59
N GLY A 231 -8.97 -2.40 0.42
CA GLY A 231 -10.15 -1.54 0.42
C GLY A 231 -10.32 -0.77 1.74
N ILE A 232 -10.11 -1.43 2.89
CA ILE A 232 -10.13 -0.80 4.21
C ILE A 232 -8.95 0.18 4.37
N ASP A 233 -7.76 -0.20 3.90
CA ASP A 233 -6.56 0.62 3.98
C ASP A 233 -6.72 1.94 3.22
N VAL A 234 -7.04 1.86 1.94
CA VAL A 234 -7.26 3.02 1.07
C VAL A 234 -8.49 3.80 1.53
N GLY A 235 -9.55 3.08 1.90
CA GLY A 235 -10.78 3.67 2.41
C GLY A 235 -10.55 4.50 3.66
N THR A 236 -9.79 3.99 4.63
CA THR A 236 -9.45 4.76 5.84
C THR A 236 -8.61 5.99 5.50
N ASN A 237 -7.61 5.84 4.62
CA ASN A 237 -6.75 6.94 4.19
C ASN A 237 -7.57 8.09 3.54
N THR A 238 -8.53 7.77 2.67
CA THR A 238 -9.34 8.76 1.97
C THR A 238 -10.45 9.36 2.84
N THR A 239 -11.06 8.57 3.71
CA THR A 239 -12.29 8.93 4.45
C THR A 239 -12.01 9.53 5.83
N ALA A 240 -10.88 9.20 6.46
CA ALA A 240 -10.58 9.68 7.81
C ALA A 240 -10.64 11.23 7.94
N PRO A 241 -10.01 12.02 7.06
CA PRO A 241 -10.16 13.48 7.09
C PRO A 241 -11.61 13.93 6.87
N LYS A 242 -12.32 13.30 5.93
CA LYS A 242 -13.70 13.66 5.58
C LYS A 242 -14.69 13.46 6.73
N ILE A 243 -14.51 12.38 7.51
CA ILE A 243 -15.31 12.16 8.73
C ILE A 243 -15.13 13.32 9.71
N ILE A 244 -13.91 13.79 9.92
CA ILE A 244 -13.61 14.90 10.84
C ILE A 244 -14.18 16.22 10.29
N MET A 245 -14.01 16.48 8.99
CA MET A 245 -14.57 17.67 8.36
C MET A 245 -16.10 17.70 8.47
N GLU A 246 -16.77 16.57 8.21
CA GLU A 246 -18.24 16.47 8.25
C GLU A 246 -18.80 16.61 9.67
N ARG A 247 -18.16 15.97 10.67
CA ARG A 247 -18.72 15.90 12.04
C ARG A 247 -18.27 17.02 12.94
N LEU A 248 -17.05 17.52 12.76
CA LEU A 248 -16.45 18.51 13.66
C LEU A 248 -16.28 19.87 12.98
N ALA A 249 -16.66 20.00 11.69
CA ALA A 249 -16.50 21.20 10.88
C ALA A 249 -15.06 21.78 10.88
N LEU A 250 -14.04 20.91 11.06
CA LEU A 250 -12.64 21.29 11.01
C LEU A 250 -12.17 21.46 9.56
N PRO A 251 -11.24 22.37 9.27
CA PRO A 251 -10.65 22.52 7.95
C PRO A 251 -9.82 21.28 7.57
N LEU A 252 -9.63 21.08 6.26
CA LEU A 252 -8.90 19.90 5.74
C LEU A 252 -7.47 19.79 6.30
N GLU A 253 -6.80 20.92 6.50
CA GLU A 253 -5.44 21.00 7.01
C GLU A 253 -5.30 20.39 8.42
N GLU A 254 -6.32 20.59 9.26
CA GLU A 254 -6.40 19.98 10.60
C GLU A 254 -6.91 18.54 10.53
N ALA A 255 -7.92 18.28 9.70
CA ALA A 255 -8.51 16.96 9.51
C ALA A 255 -7.52 15.95 8.90
N ALA A 256 -6.57 16.40 8.08
CA ALA A 256 -5.55 15.56 7.45
C ALA A 256 -4.66 14.80 8.45
N TYR A 257 -4.51 15.29 9.67
CA TYR A 257 -3.81 14.58 10.74
C TYR A 257 -4.45 13.23 11.10
N ALA A 258 -5.73 13.03 10.80
CA ALA A 258 -6.42 11.75 10.94
C ALA A 258 -5.71 10.62 10.19
N THR A 259 -5.29 10.89 8.96
CA THR A 259 -4.52 9.96 8.14
C THR A 259 -3.14 9.68 8.74
N THR A 260 -2.50 10.69 9.31
CA THR A 260 -1.21 10.53 10.02
C THR A 260 -1.36 9.59 11.22
N ILE A 261 -2.40 9.76 12.04
CA ILE A 261 -2.69 8.87 13.18
C ILE A 261 -2.86 7.43 12.70
N TYR A 262 -3.66 7.22 11.66
CA TYR A 262 -3.84 5.91 11.06
C TYR A 262 -2.50 5.26 10.67
N PHE A 263 -1.64 5.97 9.92
CA PHE A 263 -0.38 5.43 9.45
C PHE A 263 0.67 5.22 10.56
N ILE A 264 0.69 6.06 11.60
CA ILE A 264 1.55 5.84 12.78
C ILE A 264 1.20 4.50 13.42
N PHE A 265 -0.09 4.27 13.72
CA PHE A 265 -0.52 3.04 14.37
C PHE A 265 -0.43 1.83 13.44
N ARG A 266 -0.64 1.99 12.14
CA ARG A 266 -0.39 0.95 11.15
C ARG A 266 1.10 0.54 11.11
N THR A 267 2.01 1.51 11.13
CA THR A 267 3.46 1.26 11.16
C THR A 267 3.88 0.57 12.46
N ALA A 268 3.38 1.05 13.60
CA ALA A 268 3.60 0.40 14.90
C ALA A 268 3.04 -1.02 14.91
N GLY A 269 1.85 -1.23 14.33
CA GLY A 269 1.22 -2.55 14.21
C GLY A 269 2.04 -3.52 13.34
N CYS A 270 2.63 -3.06 12.23
CA CYS A 270 3.56 -3.87 11.44
C CYS A 270 4.76 -4.31 12.26
N PHE A 271 5.36 -3.38 13.00
CA PHE A 271 6.51 -3.67 13.86
C PHE A 271 6.15 -4.66 14.96
N LEU A 272 5.10 -4.41 15.72
CA LEU A 272 4.63 -5.30 16.80
C LEU A 272 4.23 -6.67 16.26
N GLY A 273 3.55 -6.72 15.12
CA GLY A 273 3.12 -7.96 14.49
C GLY A 273 4.28 -8.88 14.12
N ALA A 274 5.41 -8.32 13.70
CA ALA A 274 6.62 -9.11 13.42
C ALA A 274 7.13 -9.88 14.63
N PHE A 275 6.93 -9.36 15.85
CA PHE A 275 7.29 -10.05 17.09
C PHE A 275 6.15 -10.99 17.56
N LEU A 276 4.92 -10.52 17.55
CA LEU A 276 3.78 -11.26 18.05
C LEU A 276 3.50 -12.54 17.24
N LEU A 277 3.65 -12.49 15.92
CA LEU A 277 3.49 -13.66 15.04
C LEU A 277 4.54 -14.76 15.26
N ARG A 278 5.64 -14.47 15.99
CA ARG A 278 6.60 -15.52 16.42
C ARG A 278 6.09 -16.34 17.60
N THR A 279 5.26 -15.74 18.45
CA THR A 279 4.80 -16.32 19.73
C THR A 279 3.34 -16.74 19.71
N MET A 280 2.51 -16.07 18.88
CA MET A 280 1.08 -16.33 18.75
C MET A 280 0.75 -17.10 17.47
N SER A 281 -0.36 -17.86 17.49
CA SER A 281 -0.87 -18.45 16.25
C SER A 281 -1.44 -17.38 15.34
N GLU A 282 -1.24 -17.53 14.03
CA GLU A 282 -1.74 -16.60 13.00
C GLU A 282 -3.26 -16.38 13.12
N LYS A 283 -4.02 -17.44 13.44
CA LYS A 283 -5.47 -17.35 13.61
C LYS A 283 -5.88 -16.46 14.79
N ILE A 284 -5.21 -16.59 15.95
CA ILE A 284 -5.50 -15.75 17.13
C ILE A 284 -5.11 -14.31 16.84
N PHE A 285 -3.91 -14.10 16.31
CA PHE A 285 -3.42 -12.76 15.96
C PHE A 285 -4.36 -12.06 14.97
N PHE A 286 -4.73 -12.75 13.90
CA PHE A 286 -5.66 -12.24 12.89
C PHE A 286 -7.04 -11.92 13.49
N GLY A 287 -7.56 -12.80 14.35
CA GLY A 287 -8.83 -12.60 15.06
C GLY A 287 -8.82 -11.35 15.94
N ILE A 288 -7.75 -11.12 16.71
CA ILE A 288 -7.58 -9.90 17.52
C ILE A 288 -7.54 -8.66 16.62
N SER A 289 -6.80 -8.72 15.52
CA SER A 289 -6.72 -7.64 14.55
C SER A 289 -8.09 -7.27 13.97
N VAL A 290 -8.90 -8.26 13.62
CA VAL A 290 -10.27 -8.04 13.11
C VAL A 290 -11.19 -7.49 14.18
N VAL A 291 -11.08 -7.95 15.44
CA VAL A 291 -11.87 -7.39 16.57
C VAL A 291 -11.55 -5.92 16.79
N PHE A 292 -10.28 -5.51 16.71
CA PHE A 292 -9.89 -4.09 16.79
C PHE A 292 -10.57 -3.27 15.69
N MET A 293 -10.56 -3.77 14.44
CA MET A 293 -11.21 -3.09 13.33
C MET A 293 -12.74 -3.01 13.52
N LEU A 294 -13.39 -4.08 13.98
CA LEU A 294 -14.84 -4.08 14.24
C LEU A 294 -15.23 -3.07 15.33
N ALA A 295 -14.49 -3.04 16.45
CA ALA A 295 -14.70 -2.09 17.51
C ALA A 295 -14.54 -0.65 17.00
N ALA A 296 -13.52 -0.40 16.17
CA ALA A 296 -13.28 0.88 15.56
C ALA A 296 -14.41 1.30 14.59
N MET A 297 -14.87 0.39 13.73
CA MET A 297 -15.99 0.67 12.82
C MET A 297 -17.27 1.02 13.61
N ALA A 298 -17.57 0.26 14.67
CA ALA A 298 -18.69 0.57 15.56
C ALA A 298 -18.53 1.96 16.20
N GLY A 299 -17.31 2.30 16.67
CA GLY A 299 -17.01 3.62 17.22
C GLY A 299 -17.16 4.73 16.19
N LEU A 300 -16.74 4.53 14.96
CA LEU A 300 -16.94 5.49 13.87
C LEU A 300 -18.41 5.71 13.50
N PHE A 301 -19.33 4.83 13.87
CA PHE A 301 -20.76 5.07 13.73
C PHE A 301 -21.35 5.92 14.89
N VAL A 302 -20.69 5.98 16.04
CA VAL A 302 -21.29 6.54 17.26
C VAL A 302 -20.59 7.80 17.75
N PHE A 303 -19.27 7.92 17.55
CA PHE A 303 -18.48 8.96 18.17
C PHE A 303 -18.35 10.22 17.31
N ASP A 304 -18.59 11.38 17.94
CA ASP A 304 -18.42 12.71 17.36
C ASP A 304 -17.33 13.53 18.09
N SER A 305 -16.44 12.88 18.83
CA SER A 305 -15.30 13.51 19.49
C SER A 305 -14.00 13.23 18.71
N LEU A 306 -13.19 14.26 18.49
CA LEU A 306 -11.91 14.17 17.79
C LEU A 306 -11.00 13.07 18.39
N PHE A 307 -10.89 13.04 19.73
CA PHE A 307 -10.08 12.05 20.42
C PHE A 307 -10.59 10.61 20.19
N LEU A 308 -11.91 10.39 20.24
CA LEU A 308 -12.50 9.07 20.04
C LEU A 308 -12.41 8.62 18.56
N ILE A 309 -12.56 9.55 17.61
CA ILE A 309 -12.34 9.28 16.19
C ILE A 309 -10.87 8.88 15.96
N TYR A 310 -9.92 9.62 16.53
CA TYR A 310 -8.49 9.25 16.45
C TYR A 310 -8.20 7.89 17.09
N ALA A 311 -8.83 7.55 18.21
CA ALA A 311 -8.71 6.23 18.83
C ALA A 311 -9.24 5.11 17.90
N CYS A 312 -10.37 5.34 17.23
CA CYS A 312 -10.89 4.41 16.22
C CYS A 312 -9.91 4.24 15.05
N LEU A 313 -9.36 5.33 14.51
CA LEU A 313 -8.38 5.28 13.41
C LEU A 313 -7.09 4.55 13.82
N ALA A 314 -6.64 4.77 15.05
CA ALA A 314 -5.51 4.03 15.63
C ALA A 314 -5.78 2.52 15.72
N LEU A 315 -6.98 2.13 16.15
CA LEU A 315 -7.39 0.71 16.21
C LEU A 315 -7.50 0.10 14.81
N ILE A 316 -7.99 0.83 13.80
CA ILE A 316 -7.99 0.36 12.41
C ILE A 316 -6.55 0.18 11.93
N GLY A 317 -5.67 1.15 12.19
CA GLY A 317 -4.26 1.08 11.83
C GLY A 317 -3.57 -0.16 12.42
N LEU A 318 -3.70 -0.38 13.72
CA LEU A 318 -3.17 -1.58 14.39
C LEU A 318 -3.76 -2.87 13.82
N GLY A 319 -5.08 -2.92 13.65
CA GLY A 319 -5.79 -4.11 13.18
C GLY A 319 -5.46 -4.46 11.74
N ASN A 320 -5.41 -3.46 10.85
CA ASN A 320 -5.19 -3.70 9.41
C ASN A 320 -3.73 -3.96 9.03
N SER A 321 -2.77 -3.65 9.92
CA SER A 321 -1.32 -3.63 9.65
C SER A 321 -0.75 -4.93 9.09
N ASN A 322 -1.18 -6.09 9.60
CA ASN A 322 -0.62 -7.39 9.26
C ASN A 322 -1.61 -8.34 8.57
N ILE A 323 -2.76 -7.86 8.15
CA ILE A 323 -3.77 -8.66 7.44
C ILE A 323 -3.22 -9.22 6.14
N PHE A 324 -2.59 -8.36 5.31
CA PHE A 324 -1.99 -8.78 4.04
C PHE A 324 -0.95 -9.89 4.21
N PRO A 325 0.12 -9.74 5.03
CA PRO A 325 1.14 -10.76 5.13
C PRO A 325 0.62 -12.10 5.65
N VAL A 326 -0.37 -12.10 6.55
CA VAL A 326 -0.98 -13.34 7.04
C VAL A 326 -1.76 -14.05 5.93
N ILE A 327 -2.64 -13.34 5.21
CA ILE A 327 -3.40 -13.92 4.09
C ILE A 327 -2.45 -14.41 2.99
N PHE A 328 -1.43 -13.61 2.66
CA PHE A 328 -0.45 -13.94 1.63
C PHE A 328 0.33 -15.22 1.99
N ALA A 329 0.80 -15.34 3.24
CA ALA A 329 1.47 -16.53 3.73
C ALA A 329 0.56 -17.77 3.69
N GLN A 330 -0.71 -17.63 4.10
CA GLN A 330 -1.71 -18.69 4.03
C GLN A 330 -1.92 -19.15 2.57
N ALA A 331 -2.03 -18.23 1.60
CA ALA A 331 -2.21 -18.56 0.19
C ALA A 331 -1.01 -19.34 -0.36
N LEU A 332 0.22 -18.89 -0.09
CA LEU A 332 1.44 -19.54 -0.56
C LEU A 332 1.66 -20.93 0.07
N THR A 333 1.39 -21.07 1.37
CA THR A 333 1.59 -22.33 2.09
C THR A 333 0.64 -23.42 1.59
N HIS A 334 -0.58 -23.04 1.18
CA HIS A 334 -1.58 -23.97 0.66
C HIS A 334 -1.45 -24.26 -0.84
N SER A 335 -0.52 -23.57 -1.54
CA SER A 335 -0.25 -23.78 -2.96
C SER A 335 1.26 -23.87 -3.22
N PRO A 336 1.95 -24.89 -2.64
CA PRO A 336 3.42 -24.96 -2.66
C PRO A 336 4.01 -25.17 -4.05
N LYS A 337 3.25 -25.72 -5.00
CA LYS A 337 3.68 -25.96 -6.37
C LYS A 337 3.49 -24.75 -7.27
N GLU A 338 2.52 -23.88 -6.97
CA GLU A 338 2.15 -22.73 -7.78
C GLU A 338 2.37 -21.40 -7.03
N LYS A 339 3.46 -21.31 -6.25
CA LYS A 339 3.73 -20.12 -5.40
C LYS A 339 3.83 -18.82 -6.21
N ASN A 340 4.45 -18.85 -7.40
CA ASN A 340 4.63 -17.65 -8.22
C ASN A 340 3.31 -17.16 -8.79
N GLU A 341 2.48 -18.06 -9.28
CA GLU A 341 1.15 -17.78 -9.83
C GLU A 341 0.21 -17.23 -8.74
N VAL A 342 0.18 -17.89 -7.58
CA VAL A 342 -0.61 -17.45 -6.43
C VAL A 342 -0.13 -16.11 -5.92
N SER A 343 1.18 -15.86 -5.89
CA SER A 343 1.73 -14.55 -5.53
C SER A 343 1.21 -13.45 -6.48
N GLY A 344 1.27 -13.69 -7.79
CA GLY A 344 0.73 -12.75 -8.79
C GLY A 344 -0.76 -12.45 -8.57
N LEU A 345 -1.57 -13.48 -8.25
CA LEU A 345 -2.99 -13.32 -7.95
C LEU A 345 -3.23 -12.52 -6.66
N MET A 346 -2.43 -12.77 -5.62
CA MET A 346 -2.55 -12.02 -4.36
C MET A 346 -2.23 -10.53 -4.56
N ILE A 347 -1.21 -10.21 -5.35
CA ILE A 347 -0.89 -8.82 -5.72
C ILE A 347 -1.99 -8.22 -6.60
N MET A 348 -2.57 -8.98 -7.54
CA MET A 348 -3.73 -8.54 -8.31
C MET A 348 -4.93 -8.22 -7.40
N GLY A 349 -5.05 -8.87 -6.24
CA GLY A 349 -6.06 -8.58 -5.21
C GLY A 349 -6.01 -7.15 -4.66
N LEU A 350 -4.89 -6.40 -4.83
CA LEU A 350 -4.83 -4.99 -4.48
C LEU A 350 -5.82 -4.13 -5.29
N PHE A 351 -6.44 -4.70 -6.34
CA PHE A 351 -7.60 -4.13 -7.03
C PHE A 351 -8.79 -3.82 -6.09
N GLY A 352 -8.83 -4.37 -4.89
CA GLY A 352 -9.74 -3.95 -3.82
C GLY A 352 -9.70 -2.46 -3.53
N GLY A 353 -8.52 -1.82 -3.66
CA GLY A 353 -8.35 -0.37 -3.60
C GLY A 353 -9.04 0.41 -4.73
N THR A 354 -9.52 -0.25 -5.79
CA THR A 354 -10.41 0.33 -6.81
C THR A 354 -11.88 0.21 -6.39
N ILE A 355 -12.30 -0.99 -6.02
CA ILE A 355 -13.72 -1.29 -5.77
C ILE A 355 -14.22 -0.52 -4.54
N PHE A 356 -13.48 -0.57 -3.44
CA PHE A 356 -13.92 0.05 -2.19
C PHE A 356 -14.09 1.57 -2.29
N PRO A 357 -13.09 2.36 -2.76
CA PRO A 357 -13.26 3.81 -2.88
C PRO A 357 -14.41 4.21 -3.82
N LEU A 358 -14.65 3.47 -4.91
CA LEU A 358 -15.80 3.71 -5.78
C LEU A 358 -17.12 3.51 -5.02
N CYS A 359 -17.29 2.36 -4.36
CA CYS A 359 -18.48 2.08 -3.56
C CYS A 359 -18.65 3.11 -2.42
N MET A 360 -17.54 3.49 -1.78
CA MET A 360 -17.52 4.47 -0.70
C MET A 360 -17.91 5.86 -1.18
N GLY A 361 -17.41 6.28 -2.37
CA GLY A 361 -17.76 7.56 -2.97
C GLY A 361 -19.27 7.66 -3.21
N TYR A 362 -19.85 6.67 -3.91
CA TYR A 362 -21.31 6.64 -4.15
C TYR A 362 -22.12 6.57 -2.85
N ALA A 363 -21.68 5.80 -1.87
CA ALA A 363 -22.36 5.72 -0.59
C ALA A 363 -22.25 7.04 0.21
N ALA A 364 -21.10 7.72 0.15
CA ALA A 364 -20.89 9.00 0.81
C ALA A 364 -21.71 10.13 0.15
N ASP A 365 -21.83 10.15 -1.18
CA ASP A 365 -22.69 11.12 -1.88
C ASP A 365 -24.19 10.94 -1.50
N ALA A 366 -24.62 9.70 -1.16
CA ALA A 366 -26.00 9.39 -0.82
C ALA A 366 -26.36 9.66 0.63
N VAL A 367 -25.48 9.32 1.61
CA VAL A 367 -25.77 9.35 3.05
C VAL A 367 -24.65 9.93 3.90
N GLY A 368 -23.73 10.71 3.31
CA GLY A 368 -22.56 11.25 3.99
C GLY A 368 -21.50 10.18 4.31
N GLN A 369 -20.51 10.53 5.12
CA GLN A 369 -19.38 9.64 5.43
C GLN A 369 -19.78 8.35 6.17
N TRP A 370 -21.00 8.29 6.72
CA TRP A 370 -21.60 7.05 7.25
C TRP A 370 -21.66 5.93 6.18
N GLY A 371 -21.98 6.31 4.93
CA GLY A 371 -21.99 5.37 3.81
C GLY A 371 -20.61 4.79 3.54
N ALA A 372 -19.57 5.60 3.55
CA ALA A 372 -18.19 5.15 3.38
C ALA A 372 -17.76 4.19 4.50
N VAL A 373 -18.09 4.51 5.77
CA VAL A 373 -17.83 3.65 6.94
C VAL A 373 -18.56 2.31 6.79
N ALA A 374 -19.82 2.30 6.30
CA ALA A 374 -20.60 1.08 6.10
C ALA A 374 -19.93 0.14 5.06
N VAL A 375 -19.41 0.69 3.96
CA VAL A 375 -18.68 -0.10 2.95
C VAL A 375 -17.41 -0.72 3.55
N MET A 376 -16.62 0.05 4.30
CA MET A 376 -15.45 -0.50 5.00
C MET A 376 -15.84 -1.59 6.00
N THR A 377 -16.94 -1.39 6.75
CA THR A 377 -17.45 -2.38 7.70
C THR A 377 -17.80 -3.70 7.02
N ALA A 378 -18.39 -3.67 5.82
CA ALA A 378 -18.64 -4.90 5.05
C ALA A 378 -17.34 -5.66 4.74
N GLY A 379 -16.26 -4.95 4.42
CA GLY A 379 -14.93 -5.53 4.26
C GLY A 379 -14.40 -6.18 5.55
N VAL A 380 -14.55 -5.52 6.71
CA VAL A 380 -14.14 -6.06 8.01
C VAL A 380 -14.97 -7.29 8.39
N MET A 381 -16.26 -7.31 8.09
CA MET A 381 -17.13 -8.49 8.29
C MET A 381 -16.67 -9.68 7.44
N TYR A 382 -16.22 -9.44 6.20
CA TYR A 382 -15.59 -10.50 5.41
C TYR A 382 -14.31 -11.04 6.06
N LEU A 383 -13.45 -10.17 6.57
CA LEU A 383 -12.22 -10.59 7.28
C LEU A 383 -12.55 -11.37 8.56
N LEU A 384 -13.64 -11.03 9.26
CA LEU A 384 -14.15 -11.84 10.38
C LEU A 384 -14.53 -13.25 9.91
N PHE A 385 -15.29 -13.35 8.82
CA PHE A 385 -15.62 -14.66 8.23
C PHE A 385 -14.35 -15.42 7.83
N TYR A 386 -13.37 -14.75 7.20
CA TYR A 386 -12.10 -15.37 6.81
C TYR A 386 -11.30 -15.89 8.01
N THR A 387 -11.38 -15.24 9.18
CA THR A 387 -10.71 -15.70 10.42
C THR A 387 -11.05 -17.15 10.76
N PHE A 388 -12.29 -17.59 10.53
CA PHE A 388 -12.71 -18.97 10.78
C PHE A 388 -12.17 -19.95 9.73
N ARG A 389 -11.72 -19.46 8.58
CA ARG A 389 -11.17 -20.24 7.46
C ARG A 389 -9.64 -20.35 7.50
N ILE A 390 -8.96 -19.58 8.35
CA ILE A 390 -7.49 -19.68 8.53
C ILE A 390 -7.15 -21.09 9.02
N LYS A 391 -6.29 -21.76 8.25
CA LYS A 391 -5.80 -23.09 8.56
C LYS A 391 -4.54 -22.97 9.44
N ARG A 392 -4.35 -23.92 10.36
CA ARG A 392 -3.09 -23.99 11.12
C ARG A 392 -1.95 -24.32 10.16
N ILE A 393 -0.94 -23.46 10.10
CA ILE A 393 0.33 -23.81 9.51
C ILE A 393 1.05 -24.64 10.62
N THR A 394 1.19 -25.94 10.37
CA THR A 394 2.02 -26.81 11.22
C THR A 394 3.47 -26.38 10.99
N LYS A 395 4.09 -25.91 12.06
CA LYS A 395 5.53 -25.60 12.07
C LYS A 395 6.35 -26.87 11.91
#